data_872f4e79ef9e989e500dad3db3a3eeb7
#
_entry.id   872f4e79ef9e989e500dad3db3a3eeb7
#
_cell.length_a   1.000
_cell.length_b   1.000
_cell.length_c   1.000
_cell.angle_alpha   90.00
_cell.angle_beta   90.00
_cell.angle_gamma   90.00
#
_symmetry.space_group_name_H-M   'P 1'
#
loop_
_entity.id
_entity.type
_entity.pdbx_description
1 polymer ?
#
loop_
_entity_poly.entity_id
_entity_poly.type
_entity_poly.pdbx_seq_one_letter_code
_entity_poly.pdbx_strand_id
1 'polypeptide(L)'
;RRMKSFFARHEVDKRAEGFRPGEKGYPSAGRIAWALWGGDAGQTWSYKKVDQLNRERNKFVEQVSELTDENFEEKQLTAAVREGLKNKVKEHNDKHGDKRGKRVTLRMLAAVFRRGVGAYRTNPSSVRPTVRSEEQWAYARVNAFLFAVRRGRFRSGQFDRDLLPSGHPLKT
;
A
#
# COMPACT_ATOMS: atom_id res chain seq x y z
N ARG A 1 18.52 1.85 -15.28
CA ARG A 1 18.61 0.54 -14.60
C ARG A 1 19.83 -0.25 -15.03
N ARG A 2 20.14 -0.40 -16.34
CA ARG A 2 21.31 -1.17 -16.84
C ARG A 2 22.62 -0.74 -16.22
N MET A 3 22.85 0.58 -16.11
CA MET A 3 24.05 1.17 -15.51
C MET A 3 24.22 0.78 -14.04
N LYS A 4 23.15 0.88 -13.21
CA LYS A 4 23.18 0.43 -11.80
C LYS A 4 23.50 -1.06 -11.69
N SER A 5 22.89 -1.90 -12.55
CA SER A 5 23.16 -3.34 -12.57
C SER A 5 24.58 -3.68 -13.01
N PHE A 6 25.18 -2.91 -13.92
CA PHE A 6 26.57 -3.05 -14.31
C PHE A 6 27.47 -2.80 -13.09
N PHE A 7 27.35 -1.65 -12.45
CA PHE A 7 28.19 -1.30 -11.30
C PHE A 7 28.04 -2.29 -10.12
N ALA A 8 26.83 -2.76 -9.87
CA ALA A 8 26.59 -3.73 -8.80
C ALA A 8 27.32 -5.08 -9.05
N ARG A 9 27.39 -5.53 -10.30
CA ARG A 9 28.09 -6.78 -10.66
C ARG A 9 29.60 -6.61 -10.69
N HIS A 10 30.09 -5.46 -11.14
CA HIS A 10 31.51 -5.20 -11.38
C HIS A 10 32.21 -4.47 -10.22
N GLU A 11 31.54 -4.30 -9.10
CA GLU A 11 32.15 -3.69 -7.91
C GLU A 11 33.31 -4.56 -7.35
N VAL A 12 33.23 -5.86 -7.54
CA VAL A 12 34.27 -6.81 -7.16
C VAL A 12 35.58 -6.57 -7.93
N ASP A 13 35.51 -6.06 -9.16
CA ASP A 13 36.68 -5.81 -10.02
C ASP A 13 37.59 -4.74 -9.42
N LYS A 14 37.06 -3.83 -8.57
CA LYS A 14 37.88 -2.85 -7.84
C LYS A 14 38.90 -3.47 -6.89
N ARG A 15 38.74 -4.73 -6.52
CA ARG A 15 39.62 -5.48 -5.61
C ARG A 15 40.58 -6.38 -6.39
N ALA A 16 40.38 -6.52 -7.69
CA ALA A 16 41.22 -7.36 -8.55
C ALA A 16 42.55 -6.64 -8.89
N GLU A 17 43.60 -7.41 -9.10
CA GLU A 17 44.91 -6.92 -9.54
C GLU A 17 44.77 -6.18 -10.88
N GLY A 18 45.53 -5.09 -11.04
CA GLY A 18 45.49 -4.25 -12.25
C GLY A 18 44.34 -3.25 -12.30
N PHE A 19 43.57 -3.08 -11.23
CA PHE A 19 42.52 -2.06 -11.19
C PHE A 19 43.08 -0.67 -10.83
N ARG A 20 44.15 -0.58 -10.03
CA ARG A 20 44.73 0.67 -9.58
C ARG A 20 46.02 0.97 -10.34
N PRO A 21 46.34 2.27 -10.55
CA PRO A 21 47.61 2.66 -11.14
C PRO A 21 48.80 2.08 -10.33
N GLY A 22 49.82 1.52 -11.03
CA GLY A 22 50.99 0.90 -10.43
C GLY A 22 50.85 -0.59 -10.13
N GLU A 23 49.67 -1.18 -10.22
CA GLU A 23 49.51 -2.62 -10.07
C GLU A 23 49.88 -3.34 -11.38
N LYS A 24 50.32 -4.60 -11.26
CA LYS A 24 50.63 -5.44 -12.41
C LYS A 24 49.38 -5.66 -13.26
N GLY A 25 49.49 -5.47 -14.59
CA GLY A 25 48.37 -5.61 -15.51
C GLY A 25 47.43 -4.40 -15.56
N TYR A 26 47.83 -3.25 -14.99
CA TYR A 26 47.04 -2.01 -15.13
C TYR A 26 47.15 -1.42 -16.54
N PRO A 27 46.01 -0.92 -17.11
CA PRO A 27 44.65 -1.06 -16.62
C PRO A 27 44.02 -2.42 -17.00
N SER A 28 43.47 -3.12 -16.03
CA SER A 28 42.75 -4.37 -16.28
C SER A 28 41.49 -4.14 -17.11
N ALA A 29 40.94 -5.19 -17.74
CA ALA A 29 39.70 -5.11 -18.48
C ALA A 29 38.54 -4.58 -17.61
N GLY A 30 38.48 -4.97 -16.33
CA GLY A 30 37.50 -4.47 -15.38
C GLY A 30 37.66 -2.97 -15.11
N ARG A 31 38.93 -2.48 -15.01
CA ARG A 31 39.20 -1.04 -14.86
C ARG A 31 38.78 -0.23 -16.08
N ILE A 32 39.04 -0.74 -17.27
CA ILE A 32 38.64 -0.09 -18.54
C ILE A 32 37.11 -0.04 -18.63
N ALA A 33 36.45 -1.15 -18.41
CA ALA A 33 34.99 -1.21 -18.42
C ALA A 33 34.37 -0.23 -17.38
N TRP A 34 34.92 -0.19 -16.18
CA TRP A 34 34.49 0.73 -15.13
C TRP A 34 34.61 2.20 -15.57
N ALA A 35 35.72 2.57 -16.19
CA ALA A 35 35.94 3.92 -16.70
C ALA A 35 34.97 4.30 -17.83
N LEU A 36 34.73 3.38 -18.80
CA LEU A 36 33.80 3.58 -19.90
C LEU A 36 32.37 3.84 -19.44
N TRP A 37 31.94 3.30 -18.32
CA TRP A 37 30.64 3.54 -17.71
C TRP A 37 30.60 4.78 -16.81
N GLY A 38 31.67 5.60 -16.78
CA GLY A 38 31.74 6.85 -16.04
C GLY A 38 32.37 6.73 -14.65
N GLY A 39 33.00 5.61 -14.33
CA GLY A 39 33.73 5.41 -13.08
C GLY A 39 32.84 5.50 -11.83
N ASP A 40 33.43 5.94 -10.73
CA ASP A 40 32.72 6.12 -9.44
C ASP A 40 31.63 7.21 -9.51
N ALA A 41 31.86 8.24 -10.30
CA ALA A 41 30.84 9.28 -10.54
C ALA A 41 29.63 8.71 -11.28
N GLY A 42 29.85 7.87 -12.30
CA GLY A 42 28.77 7.18 -13.02
C GLY A 42 28.02 6.19 -12.12
N GLN A 43 28.73 5.48 -11.25
CA GLN A 43 28.12 4.63 -10.24
C GLN A 43 27.17 5.44 -9.35
N THR A 44 27.69 6.49 -8.70
CA THR A 44 26.92 7.35 -7.78
C THR A 44 25.70 7.95 -8.47
N TRP A 45 25.88 8.49 -9.67
CA TRP A 45 24.80 9.04 -10.46
C TRP A 45 23.72 8.02 -10.77
N SER A 46 24.11 6.82 -11.20
CA SER A 46 23.17 5.76 -11.57
C SER A 46 22.32 5.27 -10.40
N TYR A 47 22.89 5.18 -9.20
CA TYR A 47 22.17 4.83 -7.97
C TYR A 47 21.18 5.91 -7.59
N LYS A 48 21.63 7.18 -7.51
CA LYS A 48 20.76 8.33 -7.22
C LYS A 48 19.59 8.45 -8.21
N LYS A 49 19.88 8.24 -9.52
CA LYS A 49 18.86 8.33 -10.56
C LYS A 49 17.82 7.21 -10.48
N VAL A 50 18.23 5.98 -10.20
CA VAL A 50 17.29 4.87 -10.00
C VAL A 50 16.41 5.10 -8.77
N ASP A 51 16.98 5.59 -7.68
CA ASP A 51 16.22 5.89 -6.46
C ASP A 51 15.23 7.04 -6.67
N GLN A 52 15.64 8.09 -7.40
CA GLN A 52 14.73 9.16 -7.82
C GLN A 52 13.55 8.63 -8.64
N LEU A 53 13.82 7.83 -9.69
CA LEU A 53 12.78 7.24 -10.54
C LEU A 53 11.84 6.30 -9.77
N ASN A 54 12.36 5.57 -8.78
CA ASN A 54 11.51 4.73 -7.94
C ASN A 54 10.59 5.56 -7.03
N ARG A 55 11.10 6.66 -6.47
CA ARG A 55 10.28 7.60 -5.67
C ARG A 55 9.19 8.25 -6.52
N GLU A 56 9.53 8.72 -7.73
CA GLU A 56 8.57 9.32 -8.66
C GLU A 56 7.49 8.31 -9.08
N ARG A 57 7.90 7.07 -9.39
CA ARG A 57 6.96 6.00 -9.72
C ARG A 57 6.02 5.68 -8.56
N ASN A 58 6.55 5.60 -7.34
CA ASN A 58 5.73 5.29 -6.17
C ASN A 58 4.72 6.41 -5.88
N LYS A 59 5.14 7.69 -6.00
CA LYS A 59 4.23 8.83 -5.91
C LYS A 59 3.14 8.79 -6.99
N PHE A 60 3.52 8.48 -8.23
CA PHE A 60 2.54 8.35 -9.32
C PHE A 60 1.56 7.21 -9.09
N VAL A 61 2.03 6.04 -8.65
CA VAL A 61 1.16 4.90 -8.31
C VAL A 61 0.21 5.25 -7.17
N GLU A 62 0.69 5.97 -6.16
CA GLU A 62 -0.13 6.44 -5.04
C GLU A 62 -1.21 7.43 -5.52
N GLN A 63 -0.85 8.41 -6.33
CA GLN A 63 -1.79 9.37 -6.92
C GLN A 63 -2.82 8.71 -7.85
N VAL A 64 -2.40 7.77 -8.71
CA VAL A 64 -3.33 7.02 -9.57
C VAL A 64 -4.25 6.13 -8.74
N SER A 65 -3.74 5.49 -7.70
CA SER A 65 -4.55 4.70 -6.77
C SER A 65 -5.61 5.58 -6.08
N GLU A 66 -5.22 6.76 -5.60
CA GLU A 66 -6.16 7.71 -5.00
C GLU A 66 -7.23 8.18 -6.01
N LEU A 67 -6.83 8.55 -7.24
CA LEU A 67 -7.74 9.05 -8.26
C LEU A 67 -8.70 7.98 -8.81
N THR A 68 -8.24 6.75 -9.01
CA THR A 68 -9.08 5.67 -9.57
C THR A 68 -9.99 5.05 -8.52
N ASP A 69 -9.51 4.92 -7.29
CA ASP A 69 -10.22 4.24 -6.21
C ASP A 69 -11.23 5.14 -5.48
N GLU A 70 -10.89 6.41 -5.24
CA GLU A 70 -11.83 7.36 -4.66
C GLU A 70 -13.02 7.64 -5.58
N ASN A 71 -12.79 7.81 -6.87
CA ASN A 71 -13.86 8.13 -7.82
C ASN A 71 -14.84 6.97 -8.07
N PHE A 72 -14.39 5.72 -8.07
CA PHE A 72 -15.26 4.58 -8.38
C PHE A 72 -16.10 4.15 -7.17
N GLU A 73 -15.49 4.07 -6.00
CA GLU A 73 -16.13 3.61 -4.77
C GLU A 73 -17.06 4.69 -4.17
N GLU A 74 -16.71 5.97 -4.34
CA GLU A 74 -17.43 7.09 -3.75
C GLU A 74 -18.62 7.58 -4.57
N LYS A 75 -18.62 7.41 -5.90
CA LYS A 75 -19.75 7.81 -6.76
C LYS A 75 -21.07 7.06 -6.46
N GLN A 76 -20.99 5.94 -5.77
CA GLN A 76 -22.15 5.12 -5.41
C GLN A 76 -22.70 5.39 -4.00
N LEU A 77 -22.08 6.27 -3.24
CA LEU A 77 -22.50 6.63 -1.89
C LEU A 77 -23.20 8.00 -1.91
N THR A 78 -24.27 8.13 -1.14
CA THR A 78 -24.85 9.45 -0.89
C THR A 78 -23.88 10.35 -0.14
N ALA A 79 -23.98 11.67 -0.33
CA ALA A 79 -23.09 12.63 0.35
C ALA A 79 -23.14 12.45 1.89
N ALA A 80 -24.31 12.18 2.45
CA ALA A 80 -24.49 11.96 3.88
C ALA A 80 -23.76 10.70 4.36
N VAL A 81 -23.86 9.58 3.62
CA VAL A 81 -23.15 8.34 3.96
C VAL A 81 -21.66 8.53 3.85
N ARG A 82 -21.18 9.20 2.79
CA ARG A 82 -19.75 9.49 2.60
C ARG A 82 -19.17 10.28 3.77
N GLU A 83 -19.86 11.34 4.19
CA GLU A 83 -19.42 12.15 5.34
C GLU A 83 -19.46 11.35 6.65
N GLY A 84 -20.49 10.56 6.88
CA GLY A 84 -20.55 9.66 8.03
C GLY A 84 -19.41 8.64 8.08
N LEU A 85 -19.00 8.09 6.93
CA LEU A 85 -17.87 7.18 6.84
C LEU A 85 -16.53 7.91 7.06
N LYS A 86 -16.34 9.13 6.52
CA LYS A 86 -15.15 9.97 6.79
C LYS A 86 -14.97 10.24 8.27
N ASN A 87 -16.04 10.59 8.96
CA ASN A 87 -16.01 10.83 10.40
C ASN A 87 -15.61 9.57 11.18
N LYS A 88 -16.10 8.39 10.78
CA LYS A 88 -15.69 7.11 11.38
C LYS A 88 -14.22 6.77 11.11
N VAL A 89 -13.70 7.04 9.92
CA VAL A 89 -12.28 6.88 9.59
C VAL A 89 -11.43 7.76 10.50
N LYS A 90 -11.78 9.06 10.59
CA LYS A 90 -11.06 10.01 11.43
C LYS A 90 -11.05 9.56 12.89
N GLU A 91 -12.22 9.31 13.46
CA GLU A 91 -12.36 8.89 14.85
C GLU A 91 -11.56 7.62 15.18
N HIS A 92 -11.61 6.63 14.27
CA HIS A 92 -10.88 5.37 14.45
C HIS A 92 -9.36 5.58 14.35
N ASN A 93 -8.90 6.33 13.35
CA ASN A 93 -7.47 6.55 13.12
C ASN A 93 -6.84 7.45 14.20
N ASP A 94 -7.54 8.46 14.69
CA ASP A 94 -7.09 9.31 15.79
C ASP A 94 -6.84 8.50 17.09
N LYS A 95 -7.66 7.45 17.32
CA LYS A 95 -7.55 6.60 18.51
C LYS A 95 -6.63 5.38 18.35
N HIS A 96 -6.47 4.87 17.11
CA HIS A 96 -5.87 3.56 16.89
C HIS A 96 -4.95 3.48 15.65
N GLY A 97 -4.94 4.51 14.79
CA GLY A 97 -4.28 4.50 13.49
C GLY A 97 -2.75 4.43 13.52
N ASP A 98 -2.13 4.79 14.65
CA ASP A 98 -0.67 4.75 14.83
C ASP A 98 -0.13 3.33 14.98
N LYS A 99 -0.98 2.37 15.33
CA LYS A 99 -0.59 0.97 15.52
C LYS A 99 -0.58 0.25 14.17
N ARG A 100 0.50 -0.50 13.91
CA ARG A 100 0.63 -1.31 12.69
C ARG A 100 -0.60 -2.18 12.45
N GLY A 101 -1.13 -2.14 11.22
CA GLY A 101 -2.30 -2.95 10.82
C GLY A 101 -3.64 -2.46 11.37
N LYS A 102 -3.72 -1.26 11.99
CA LYS A 102 -4.98 -0.72 12.53
C LYS A 102 -5.48 0.53 11.84
N ARG A 103 -4.71 1.11 10.93
CA ARG A 103 -5.13 2.28 10.16
C ARG A 103 -6.14 1.87 9.09
N VAL A 104 -7.29 2.55 9.06
CA VAL A 104 -8.34 2.32 8.06
C VAL A 104 -8.43 3.48 7.08
N THR A 105 -8.94 3.22 5.89
CA THR A 105 -9.19 4.23 4.85
C THR A 105 -10.68 4.35 4.55
N LEU A 106 -11.07 5.47 3.95
CA LEU A 106 -12.46 5.66 3.50
C LEU A 106 -12.87 4.56 2.52
N ARG A 107 -11.99 4.18 1.59
CA ARG A 107 -12.19 3.09 0.65
C ARG A 107 -12.55 1.76 1.34
N MET A 108 -11.82 1.39 2.39
CA MET A 108 -12.13 0.17 3.16
C MET A 108 -13.55 0.24 3.72
N LEU A 109 -13.92 1.35 4.38
CA LEU A 109 -15.23 1.49 4.98
C LEU A 109 -16.35 1.61 3.93
N ALA A 110 -16.10 2.25 2.79
CA ALA A 110 -17.04 2.31 1.66
C ALA A 110 -17.31 0.92 1.07
N ALA A 111 -16.26 0.11 0.88
CA ALA A 111 -16.40 -1.26 0.39
C ALA A 111 -17.19 -2.14 1.37
N VAL A 112 -16.90 -2.06 2.68
CA VAL A 112 -17.66 -2.77 3.73
C VAL A 112 -19.12 -2.33 3.74
N PHE A 113 -19.37 -1.02 3.64
CA PHE A 113 -20.73 -0.46 3.62
C PHE A 113 -21.55 -1.00 2.44
N ARG A 114 -20.97 -0.98 1.21
CA ARG A 114 -21.65 -1.51 0.02
C ARG A 114 -21.94 -3.00 0.12
N ARG A 115 -20.98 -3.79 0.65
CA ARG A 115 -21.23 -5.21 0.93
C ARG A 115 -22.35 -5.39 1.95
N GLY A 116 -22.48 -4.46 2.90
CA GLY A 116 -23.60 -4.42 3.84
C GLY A 116 -24.93 -4.18 3.16
N VAL A 117 -25.02 -3.18 2.28
CA VAL A 117 -26.22 -2.90 1.47
C VAL A 117 -26.58 -4.11 0.58
N GLY A 118 -25.59 -4.68 -0.12
CA GLY A 118 -25.80 -5.88 -0.95
C GLY A 118 -26.34 -7.06 -0.14
N ALA A 119 -25.76 -7.33 1.03
CA ALA A 119 -26.20 -8.42 1.90
C ALA A 119 -27.63 -8.21 2.43
N TYR A 120 -28.00 -6.98 2.73
CA TYR A 120 -29.38 -6.65 3.12
C TYR A 120 -30.41 -6.97 2.02
N ARG A 121 -30.06 -6.63 0.77
CA ARG A 121 -30.92 -6.86 -0.40
C ARG A 121 -31.05 -8.31 -0.81
N THR A 122 -29.93 -9.08 -0.69
CA THR A 122 -29.88 -10.46 -1.17
C THR A 122 -30.32 -11.48 -0.12
N ASN A 123 -30.25 -11.16 1.17
CA ASN A 123 -30.62 -12.09 2.23
C ASN A 123 -31.41 -11.39 3.36
N PRO A 124 -32.66 -10.97 3.07
CA PRO A 124 -33.50 -10.27 4.05
C PRO A 124 -33.85 -11.13 5.28
N SER A 125 -33.83 -12.45 5.16
CA SER A 125 -34.09 -13.36 6.29
C SER A 125 -32.99 -13.33 7.37
N SER A 126 -31.79 -12.90 7.05
CA SER A 126 -30.71 -12.73 8.03
C SER A 126 -30.77 -11.39 8.78
N VAL A 127 -31.63 -10.49 8.36
CA VAL A 127 -31.78 -9.16 8.94
C VAL A 127 -32.67 -9.23 10.19
N ARG A 128 -32.15 -8.69 11.28
CA ARG A 128 -32.91 -8.65 12.54
C ARG A 128 -34.16 -7.77 12.38
N PRO A 129 -35.32 -8.11 12.98
CA PRO A 129 -36.55 -7.31 12.86
C PRO A 129 -36.43 -5.85 13.32
N THR A 130 -35.43 -5.55 14.14
CA THR A 130 -35.15 -4.20 14.64
C THR A 130 -34.45 -3.29 13.62
N VAL A 131 -33.91 -3.86 12.53
CA VAL A 131 -33.23 -3.11 11.47
C VAL A 131 -34.25 -2.63 10.45
N ARG A 132 -34.37 -1.31 10.31
CA ARG A 132 -35.38 -0.66 9.50
C ARG A 132 -34.93 -0.19 8.13
N SER A 133 -33.62 -0.18 7.87
CA SER A 133 -33.06 0.28 6.60
C SER A 133 -31.77 -0.43 6.22
N GLU A 134 -31.48 -0.48 4.92
CA GLU A 134 -30.23 -1.03 4.39
C GLU A 134 -29.01 -0.24 4.90
N GLU A 135 -29.14 1.08 5.07
CA GLU A 135 -28.06 1.92 5.61
C GLU A 135 -27.75 1.56 7.06
N GLN A 136 -28.78 1.36 7.89
CA GLN A 136 -28.59 0.93 9.28
C GLN A 136 -27.85 -0.40 9.37
N TRP A 137 -28.21 -1.36 8.51
CA TRP A 137 -27.51 -2.65 8.41
C TRP A 137 -26.06 -2.49 7.96
N ALA A 138 -25.83 -1.68 6.93
CA ALA A 138 -24.51 -1.42 6.39
C ALA A 138 -23.61 -0.72 7.41
N TYR A 139 -24.11 0.25 8.16
CA TYR A 139 -23.36 0.87 9.27
C TYR A 139 -23.07 -0.11 10.41
N ALA A 140 -23.97 -1.02 10.73
CA ALA A 140 -23.71 -2.07 11.71
C ALA A 140 -22.54 -2.97 11.26
N ARG A 141 -22.47 -3.32 9.97
CA ARG A 141 -21.34 -4.08 9.39
C ARG A 141 -20.04 -3.28 9.44
N VAL A 142 -20.05 -1.99 9.11
CA VAL A 142 -18.88 -1.09 9.25
C VAL A 142 -18.40 -1.05 10.70
N ASN A 143 -19.30 -0.93 11.68
CA ASN A 143 -18.94 -0.94 13.10
C ASN A 143 -18.34 -2.27 13.53
N ALA A 144 -18.85 -3.40 13.02
CA ALA A 144 -18.28 -4.73 13.28
C ALA A 144 -16.88 -4.88 12.67
N PHE A 145 -16.65 -4.35 11.47
CA PHE A 145 -15.33 -4.29 10.83
C PHE A 145 -14.33 -3.47 11.65
N LEU A 146 -14.70 -2.25 12.06
CA LEU A 146 -13.86 -1.40 12.92
C LEU A 146 -13.54 -2.07 14.26
N PHE A 147 -14.48 -2.82 14.81
CA PHE A 147 -14.24 -3.63 16.02
C PHE A 147 -13.17 -4.70 15.75
N ALA A 148 -13.27 -5.43 14.64
CA ALA A 148 -12.28 -6.45 14.26
C ALA A 148 -10.89 -5.85 14.07
N VAL A 149 -10.78 -4.71 13.35
CA VAL A 149 -9.51 -3.97 13.18
C VAL A 149 -8.92 -3.56 14.53
N ARG A 150 -9.74 -3.04 15.43
CA ARG A 150 -9.28 -2.56 16.74
C ARG A 150 -8.86 -3.70 17.66
N ARG A 151 -9.66 -4.75 17.75
CA ARG A 151 -9.50 -5.82 18.75
C ARG A 151 -8.69 -7.02 18.26
N GLY A 152 -8.45 -7.16 16.97
CA GLY A 152 -7.77 -8.33 16.39
C GLY A 152 -8.61 -9.61 16.48
N ARG A 153 -9.93 -9.50 16.64
CA ARG A 153 -10.88 -10.62 16.64
C ARG A 153 -12.25 -10.20 16.12
N PHE A 154 -12.96 -11.09 15.49
CA PHE A 154 -14.35 -10.85 15.09
C PHE A 154 -15.30 -11.00 16.29
N ARG A 155 -16.37 -10.22 16.30
CA ARG A 155 -17.44 -10.34 17.33
C ARG A 155 -18.37 -11.50 16.99
N SER A 156 -18.74 -11.63 15.71
CA SER A 156 -19.57 -12.70 15.16
C SER A 156 -19.33 -12.74 13.66
N GLY A 157 -19.21 -13.93 13.08
CA GLY A 157 -18.92 -14.12 11.65
C GLY A 157 -17.58 -13.52 11.20
N GLN A 158 -16.98 -14.06 10.17
CA GLN A 158 -15.69 -13.60 9.64
C GLN A 158 -15.93 -12.89 8.30
N PHE A 159 -16.43 -11.66 8.36
CA PHE A 159 -16.73 -10.86 7.17
C PHE A 159 -15.58 -9.91 6.82
N ASP A 160 -15.40 -9.65 5.52
CA ASP A 160 -14.51 -8.59 5.00
C ASP A 160 -13.03 -8.73 5.41
N ARG A 161 -12.52 -9.96 5.56
CA ARG A 161 -11.11 -10.23 5.90
C ARG A 161 -10.14 -9.68 4.86
N ASP A 162 -10.51 -9.72 3.60
CA ASP A 162 -9.76 -9.20 2.46
C ASP A 162 -9.58 -7.67 2.51
N LEU A 163 -10.51 -6.95 3.13
CA LEU A 163 -10.47 -5.50 3.30
C LEU A 163 -9.67 -5.04 4.53
N LEU A 164 -9.21 -5.95 5.38
CA LEU A 164 -8.42 -5.58 6.57
C LEU A 164 -7.12 -4.87 6.18
N PRO A 165 -6.64 -3.91 6.99
CA PRO A 165 -5.39 -3.19 6.74
C PRO A 165 -4.21 -4.12 6.53
N SER A 166 -3.21 -3.69 5.75
CA SER A 166 -1.97 -4.43 5.57
C SER A 166 -1.25 -4.63 6.91
N GLY A 167 -0.80 -5.86 7.17
CA GLY A 167 -0.16 -6.21 8.45
C GLY A 167 -1.13 -6.46 9.61
N HIS A 168 -2.45 -6.50 9.36
CA HIS A 168 -3.41 -6.89 10.38
C HIS A 168 -3.39 -8.41 10.62
N PRO A 169 -3.39 -8.91 11.88
CA PRO A 169 -3.22 -10.33 12.19
C PRO A 169 -4.33 -11.25 11.64
N LEU A 170 -5.53 -10.69 11.37
CA LEU A 170 -6.66 -11.44 10.81
C LEU A 170 -6.71 -11.40 9.27
N LYS A 171 -5.82 -10.66 8.62
CA LYS A 171 -5.75 -10.61 7.16
C LYS A 171 -5.04 -11.86 6.66
N THR A 172 -5.72 -12.65 5.89
CA THR A 172 -5.19 -13.81 5.16
C THR A 172 -4.84 -13.42 3.76
#